data_1bd7b48b86c7762287f41f97491c4448
#
_entry.id   1bd7b48b86c7762287f41f97491c4448
#
_cell.length_a   1.000
_cell.length_b   1.000
_cell.length_c   1.000
_cell.angle_alpha   90.00
_cell.angle_beta   90.00
_cell.angle_gamma   90.00
#
_symmetry.space_group_name_H-M   'P 1'
#
loop_
_entity.id
_entity.type
_entity.pdbx_description
1 polymer ?
#
loop_
_entity_poly.entity_id
_entity_poly.type
_entity_poly.pdbx_seq_one_letter_code
_entity_poly.pdbx_strand_id
1 'polypeptide(L)'
;TNGAVNVYGLCGFSTHWPGGHCQGTPSLTLTFIQEIAQTPNLAIVMMNRGIDSPNVDEIWIDFRNAAIQMTEHLIEAGHRRIAFLAGPRNVWRAEERLLGYQEALSRHKLELDKSLVKHGQFDYESGYELGQELLTQGSDFTAVFASNDLMAIGCMTALQDNGISIPHDISVVGFDDIDLAFFVRPKLSTVYQPNYEMGAAAVRLIMERLRRERNVKTRQELTTRLVIRESMTTRAS
;
A
#
# COMPACT_ATOMS: atom_id res chain seq x y z
N THR A 1 -36.96 23.28 9.17
CA THR A 1 -36.42 22.25 10.07
C THR A 1 -34.99 21.96 9.61
N ASN A 2 -34.01 22.54 10.33
CA ASN A 2 -32.58 22.33 10.03
C ASN A 2 -32.22 20.91 10.39
N GLY A 3 -32.16 20.02 9.37
CA GLY A 3 -31.55 18.70 9.53
C GLY A 3 -30.05 18.87 9.67
N ALA A 4 -29.51 18.50 10.82
CA ALA A 4 -28.06 18.44 11.02
C ALA A 4 -27.49 17.42 10.03
N VAL A 5 -26.59 17.88 9.16
CA VAL A 5 -25.83 17.01 8.26
C VAL A 5 -24.61 16.52 9.02
N ASN A 6 -24.63 15.26 9.42
CA ASN A 6 -23.47 14.63 10.04
C ASN A 6 -22.60 14.02 8.93
N VAL A 7 -21.43 14.61 8.69
CA VAL A 7 -20.43 14.07 7.76
C VAL A 7 -19.45 13.21 8.56
N TYR A 8 -19.51 11.91 8.40
CA TYR A 8 -18.51 10.98 8.93
C TYR A 8 -17.64 10.45 7.79
N GLY A 9 -16.43 11.00 7.68
CA GLY A 9 -15.39 10.40 6.84
C GLY A 9 -14.79 9.20 7.56
N LEU A 10 -15.20 7.99 7.23
CA LEU A 10 -14.58 6.76 7.74
C LEU A 10 -13.36 6.45 6.89
N CYS A 11 -12.24 7.10 7.19
CA CYS A 11 -10.96 6.81 6.57
C CYS A 11 -10.31 5.66 7.33
N GLY A 12 -10.20 4.50 6.69
CA GLY A 12 -9.46 3.35 7.22
C GLY A 12 -7.95 3.55 7.07
N PHE A 13 -7.41 4.70 7.51
CA PHE A 13 -5.99 4.87 7.67
C PHE A 13 -5.56 4.27 9.01
N SER A 14 -4.82 3.18 8.96
CA SER A 14 -3.89 2.84 10.03
C SER A 14 -2.72 3.82 9.94
N THR A 15 -2.93 5.07 10.37
CA THR A 15 -1.82 5.98 10.58
C THR A 15 -1.28 5.71 11.97
N HIS A 16 -0.06 5.19 12.06
CA HIS A 16 0.76 5.37 13.24
C HIS A 16 1.06 6.86 13.35
N TRP A 17 0.29 7.57 14.16
CA TRP A 17 0.64 8.91 14.61
C TRP A 17 1.63 8.74 15.75
N PRO A 18 2.86 9.27 15.67
CA PRO A 18 3.81 9.22 16.77
C PRO A 18 3.27 10.08 17.92
N GLY A 19 2.70 9.47 18.94
CA GLY A 19 2.28 10.15 20.18
C GLY A 19 0.91 9.80 20.75
N GLY A 20 0.16 8.87 20.19
CA GLY A 20 -1.15 8.51 20.74
C GLY A 20 -1.38 7.00 20.71
N HIS A 21 -1.43 6.38 21.89
CA HIS A 21 -2.05 5.08 22.07
C HIS A 21 -3.55 5.23 21.74
N CYS A 22 -3.96 4.94 20.52
CA CYS A 22 -5.36 4.63 20.25
C CYS A 22 -5.66 3.22 20.78
N GLN A 23 -5.80 3.10 22.08
CA GLN A 23 -6.46 1.95 22.68
C GLN A 23 -7.94 2.01 22.26
N GLY A 24 -8.34 1.05 21.42
CA GLY A 24 -9.73 0.64 21.30
C GLY A 24 -10.67 1.55 20.52
N THR A 25 -10.32 1.96 19.29
CA THR A 25 -11.40 2.10 18.30
C THR A 25 -11.89 0.70 17.98
N PRO A 26 -13.18 0.36 18.25
CA PRO A 26 -13.72 -0.90 17.76
C PRO A 26 -13.49 -0.90 16.25
N SER A 27 -12.85 -1.96 15.74
CA SER A 27 -12.72 -2.15 14.29
C SER A 27 -14.14 -2.03 13.74
N LEU A 28 -14.43 -0.95 12.98
CA LEU A 28 -15.73 -0.77 12.36
C LEU A 28 -16.01 -2.01 11.53
N THR A 29 -16.83 -2.90 12.07
CA THR A 29 -17.19 -4.12 11.39
C THR A 29 -18.00 -3.77 10.15
N LEU A 30 -17.89 -4.57 9.10
CA LEU A 30 -18.72 -4.37 7.91
C LEU A 30 -20.21 -4.34 8.27
N THR A 31 -20.62 -5.14 9.25
CA THR A 31 -21.99 -5.17 9.80
C THR A 31 -22.42 -3.80 10.33
N PHE A 32 -21.57 -3.14 11.13
CA PHE A 32 -21.88 -1.81 11.65
C PHE A 32 -22.03 -0.78 10.51
N ILE A 33 -21.15 -0.83 9.49
CA ILE A 33 -21.26 0.09 8.34
C ILE A 33 -22.56 -0.19 7.57
N GLN A 34 -22.96 -1.46 7.42
CA GLN A 34 -24.23 -1.83 6.79
C GLN A 34 -25.44 -1.29 7.56
N GLU A 35 -25.40 -1.34 8.88
CA GLU A 35 -26.46 -0.79 9.75
C GLU A 35 -26.57 0.72 9.60
N ILE A 36 -25.44 1.46 9.74
CA ILE A 36 -25.48 2.93 9.62
C ILE A 36 -25.80 3.39 8.20
N ALA A 37 -25.50 2.60 7.17
CA ALA A 37 -25.85 2.93 5.78
C ALA A 37 -27.37 2.96 5.51
N GLN A 38 -28.19 2.46 6.44
CA GLN A 38 -29.65 2.57 6.40
C GLN A 38 -30.17 3.89 6.99
N THR A 39 -29.30 4.69 7.64
CA THR A 39 -29.70 5.94 8.26
C THR A 39 -30.11 6.97 7.20
N PRO A 40 -31.32 7.55 7.28
CA PRO A 40 -31.76 8.55 6.34
C PRO A 40 -30.83 9.79 6.33
N ASN A 41 -30.57 10.35 5.15
CA ASN A 41 -29.72 11.53 4.95
C ASN A 41 -28.26 11.36 5.41
N LEU A 42 -27.78 10.13 5.48
CA LEU A 42 -26.36 9.83 5.71
C LEU A 42 -25.69 9.48 4.38
N ALA A 43 -24.58 10.15 4.05
CA ALA A 43 -23.74 9.82 2.92
C ALA A 43 -22.46 9.14 3.42
N ILE A 44 -22.16 7.95 2.89
CA ILE A 44 -20.98 7.19 3.27
C ILE A 44 -20.15 6.93 2.00
N VAL A 45 -18.84 7.19 2.10
CA VAL A 45 -17.85 6.82 1.10
C VAL A 45 -16.78 5.97 1.78
N MET A 46 -16.50 4.81 1.23
CA MET A 46 -15.42 3.95 1.68
C MET A 46 -14.22 4.05 0.74
N MET A 47 -13.01 4.09 1.30
CA MET A 47 -11.78 4.10 0.53
C MET A 47 -11.02 2.79 0.71
N ASN A 48 -10.62 2.17 -0.42
CA ASN A 48 -9.87 0.93 -0.46
C ASN A 48 -10.51 -0.24 0.29
N ARG A 49 -11.83 -0.20 0.43
CA ARG A 49 -12.63 -1.26 1.04
C ARG A 49 -14.03 -1.19 0.46
N GLY A 50 -14.55 -2.31 -0.01
CA GLY A 50 -15.89 -2.41 -0.56
C GLY A 50 -16.89 -2.97 0.46
N ILE A 51 -18.14 -2.59 0.28
CA ILE A 51 -19.28 -3.17 0.99
C ILE A 51 -20.45 -3.31 0.02
N ASP A 52 -21.17 -4.43 0.14
CA ASP A 52 -22.38 -4.62 -0.65
C ASP A 52 -23.54 -3.84 -0.02
N SER A 53 -23.64 -2.56 -0.40
CA SER A 53 -24.72 -1.66 0.00
C SER A 53 -24.94 -0.61 -1.10
N PRO A 54 -26.19 -0.37 -1.54
CA PRO A 54 -26.51 0.65 -2.55
C PRO A 54 -26.28 2.09 -2.02
N ASN A 55 -26.21 2.26 -0.70
CA ASN A 55 -26.09 3.55 -0.04
C ASN A 55 -24.63 3.95 0.26
N VAL A 56 -23.66 3.08 -0.05
CA VAL A 56 -22.25 3.32 0.22
C VAL A 56 -21.48 3.43 -1.09
N ASP A 57 -20.87 4.58 -1.31
CA ASP A 57 -19.96 4.78 -2.43
C ASP A 57 -18.57 4.25 -2.11
N GLU A 58 -17.83 3.90 -3.14
CA GLU A 58 -16.50 3.31 -3.01
C GLU A 58 -15.49 4.06 -3.89
N ILE A 59 -14.33 4.35 -3.32
CA ILE A 59 -13.14 4.80 -4.03
C ILE A 59 -12.05 3.79 -3.74
N TRP A 60 -11.38 3.32 -4.77
CA TRP A 60 -10.39 2.28 -4.63
C TRP A 60 -9.26 2.40 -5.64
N ILE A 61 -8.16 1.72 -5.36
CA ILE A 61 -7.06 1.47 -6.29
C ILE A 61 -6.84 -0.03 -6.41
N ASP A 62 -6.31 -0.45 -7.54
CA ASP A 62 -5.95 -1.85 -7.76
C ASP A 62 -4.55 -2.13 -7.21
N PHE A 63 -4.47 -2.50 -5.92
CA PHE A 63 -3.23 -2.83 -5.23
C PHE A 63 -2.50 -4.01 -5.87
N ARG A 64 -3.27 -5.02 -6.35
CA ARG A 64 -2.71 -6.20 -6.97
C ARG A 64 -2.02 -5.85 -8.29
N ASN A 65 -2.73 -5.15 -9.18
CA ASN A 65 -2.18 -4.74 -10.47
C ASN A 65 -0.98 -3.78 -10.30
N ALA A 66 -1.04 -2.87 -9.33
CA ALA A 66 0.08 -1.99 -9.01
C ALA A 66 1.34 -2.77 -8.56
N ALA A 67 1.16 -3.80 -7.74
CA ALA A 67 2.25 -4.67 -7.31
C ALA A 67 2.77 -5.56 -8.46
N ILE A 68 1.88 -6.03 -9.35
CA ILE A 68 2.28 -6.72 -10.59
C ILE A 68 3.20 -5.81 -11.39
N GLN A 69 2.78 -4.59 -11.70
CA GLN A 69 3.56 -3.65 -12.51
C GLN A 69 4.95 -3.36 -11.91
N MET A 70 5.04 -3.13 -10.59
CA MET A 70 6.33 -2.89 -9.95
C MET A 70 7.22 -4.14 -9.96
N THR A 71 6.67 -5.32 -9.74
CA THR A 71 7.43 -6.58 -9.78
C THR A 71 7.90 -6.88 -11.20
N GLU A 72 7.04 -6.72 -12.20
CA GLU A 72 7.39 -6.89 -13.61
C GLU A 72 8.50 -5.91 -14.02
N HIS A 73 8.44 -4.66 -13.55
CA HIS A 73 9.48 -3.66 -13.78
C HIS A 73 10.85 -4.09 -13.20
N LEU A 74 10.87 -4.67 -12.00
CA LEU A 74 12.10 -5.26 -11.42
C LEU A 74 12.62 -6.44 -12.27
N ILE A 75 11.72 -7.29 -12.75
CA ILE A 75 12.07 -8.44 -13.59
C ILE A 75 12.64 -7.97 -14.94
N GLU A 76 12.04 -6.96 -15.56
CA GLU A 76 12.52 -6.33 -16.80
C GLU A 76 13.88 -5.66 -16.60
N ALA A 77 14.14 -5.11 -15.42
CA ALA A 77 15.44 -4.58 -15.02
C ALA A 77 16.49 -5.68 -14.74
N GLY A 78 16.18 -6.97 -14.95
CA GLY A 78 17.11 -8.09 -14.84
C GLY A 78 17.12 -8.78 -13.48
N HIS A 79 16.30 -8.36 -12.52
CA HIS A 79 16.19 -9.05 -11.23
C HIS A 79 15.43 -10.37 -11.38
N ARG A 80 15.93 -11.45 -10.77
CA ARG A 80 15.32 -12.78 -10.80
C ARG A 80 14.99 -13.31 -9.42
N ARG A 81 15.79 -12.95 -8.43
CA ARG A 81 15.56 -13.26 -7.02
C ARG A 81 15.23 -11.95 -6.28
N ILE A 82 13.96 -11.76 -6.00
CA ILE A 82 13.38 -10.54 -5.44
C ILE A 82 12.79 -10.89 -4.07
N ALA A 83 13.27 -10.26 -3.00
CA ALA A 83 12.65 -10.40 -1.69
C ALA A 83 11.41 -9.51 -1.61
N PHE A 84 10.39 -9.96 -0.85
CA PHE A 84 9.16 -9.22 -0.65
C PHE A 84 8.88 -9.00 0.84
N LEU A 85 8.86 -7.75 1.26
CA LEU A 85 8.46 -7.38 2.62
C LEU A 85 6.96 -7.11 2.63
N ALA A 86 6.18 -8.14 2.95
CA ALA A 86 4.72 -8.04 3.07
C ALA A 86 4.32 -7.26 4.32
N GLY A 87 3.18 -6.60 4.28
CA GLY A 87 2.57 -6.00 5.45
C GLY A 87 1.97 -7.05 6.40
N PRO A 88 1.23 -6.60 7.44
CA PRO A 88 0.64 -7.48 8.42
C PRO A 88 -0.30 -8.50 7.78
N ARG A 89 -0.26 -9.74 8.29
CA ARG A 89 -1.25 -10.77 7.95
C ARG A 89 -2.64 -10.24 8.34
N ASN A 90 -3.66 -10.60 7.64
CA ASN A 90 -5.05 -10.15 7.85
C ASN A 90 -5.34 -8.68 7.45
N VAL A 91 -4.42 -8.00 6.80
CA VAL A 91 -4.68 -6.71 6.17
C VAL A 91 -4.86 -6.91 4.67
N TRP A 92 -6.07 -6.79 4.18
CA TRP A 92 -6.45 -7.05 2.78
C TRP A 92 -5.51 -6.41 1.75
N ARG A 93 -5.18 -5.12 1.91
CA ARG A 93 -4.28 -4.43 0.97
C ARG A 93 -2.83 -4.97 0.97
N ALA A 94 -2.36 -5.52 2.12
CA ALA A 94 -1.07 -6.19 2.18
C ALA A 94 -1.10 -7.50 1.41
N GLU A 95 -2.21 -8.23 1.54
CA GLU A 95 -2.46 -9.50 0.85
C GLU A 95 -2.55 -9.29 -0.66
N GLU A 96 -3.28 -8.28 -1.14
CA GLU A 96 -3.37 -7.97 -2.57
C GLU A 96 -2.00 -7.62 -3.18
N ARG A 97 -1.15 -6.86 -2.48
CA ARG A 97 0.21 -6.56 -2.94
C ARG A 97 1.07 -7.82 -3.00
N LEU A 98 0.97 -8.71 -2.00
CA LEU A 98 1.68 -9.99 -2.01
C LEU A 98 1.20 -10.89 -3.16
N LEU A 99 -0.11 -10.98 -3.38
CA LEU A 99 -0.67 -11.73 -4.50
C LEU A 99 -0.20 -11.17 -5.85
N GLY A 100 -0.11 -9.84 -5.99
CA GLY A 100 0.40 -9.21 -7.20
C GLY A 100 1.88 -9.54 -7.46
N TYR A 101 2.72 -9.50 -6.42
CA TYR A 101 4.12 -9.94 -6.52
C TYR A 101 4.22 -11.41 -6.97
N GLN A 102 3.46 -12.31 -6.34
CA GLN A 102 3.47 -13.74 -6.68
C GLN A 102 2.98 -13.99 -8.10
N GLU A 103 1.94 -13.27 -8.53
CA GLU A 103 1.39 -13.37 -9.88
C GLU A 103 2.40 -12.91 -10.93
N ALA A 104 3.12 -11.82 -10.70
CA ALA A 104 4.16 -11.33 -11.59
C ALA A 104 5.31 -12.34 -11.75
N LEU A 105 5.80 -12.93 -10.65
CA LEU A 105 6.79 -14.01 -10.72
C LEU A 105 6.29 -15.18 -11.56
N SER A 106 5.05 -15.62 -11.32
CA SER A 106 4.44 -16.74 -12.06
C SER A 106 4.33 -16.45 -13.56
N ARG A 107 3.89 -15.25 -13.95
CA ARG A 107 3.80 -14.82 -15.36
C ARG A 107 5.16 -14.89 -16.08
N HIS A 108 6.22 -14.56 -15.35
CA HIS A 108 7.60 -14.61 -15.87
C HIS A 108 8.30 -15.94 -15.62
N LYS A 109 7.59 -16.99 -15.16
CA LYS A 109 8.11 -18.33 -14.89
C LYS A 109 9.28 -18.33 -13.88
N LEU A 110 9.26 -17.38 -12.94
CA LEU A 110 10.20 -17.33 -11.82
C LEU A 110 9.62 -18.08 -10.63
N GLU A 111 10.48 -18.85 -9.95
CA GLU A 111 10.07 -19.60 -8.76
C GLU A 111 9.86 -18.65 -7.57
N LEU A 112 8.77 -18.86 -6.82
CA LEU A 112 8.53 -18.19 -5.58
C LEU A 112 9.35 -18.83 -4.45
N ASP A 113 10.41 -18.16 -4.03
CA ASP A 113 11.15 -18.54 -2.84
C ASP A 113 10.44 -17.98 -1.60
N LYS A 114 9.75 -18.86 -0.85
CA LYS A 114 9.01 -18.47 0.35
C LYS A 114 9.91 -17.92 1.46
N SER A 115 11.21 -18.24 1.48
CA SER A 115 12.16 -17.71 2.45
C SER A 115 12.42 -16.21 2.26
N LEU A 116 12.22 -15.71 1.03
CA LEU A 116 12.33 -14.29 0.67
C LEU A 116 11.05 -13.48 0.93
N VAL A 117 9.96 -14.11 1.38
CA VAL A 117 8.73 -13.41 1.75
C VAL A 117 8.68 -13.24 3.26
N LYS A 118 8.77 -11.99 3.72
CA LYS A 118 8.75 -11.64 5.14
C LYS A 118 7.52 -10.79 5.46
N HIS A 119 7.05 -10.81 6.72
CA HIS A 119 5.87 -10.05 7.15
C HIS A 119 6.23 -9.02 8.22
N GLY A 120 6.02 -7.75 7.91
CA GLY A 120 6.21 -6.61 8.82
C GLY A 120 4.88 -5.96 9.23
N GLN A 121 4.99 -4.76 9.83
CA GLN A 121 3.87 -4.03 10.45
C GLN A 121 3.54 -2.69 9.76
N PHE A 122 4.06 -2.46 8.55
CA PHE A 122 3.97 -1.19 7.81
C PHE A 122 4.70 -0.02 8.47
N ASP A 123 5.62 -0.28 9.38
CA ASP A 123 6.46 0.70 10.05
C ASP A 123 7.95 0.55 9.67
N TYR A 124 8.72 1.55 10.02
CA TYR A 124 10.15 1.58 9.76
C TYR A 124 10.90 0.48 10.51
N GLU A 125 10.54 0.25 11.77
CA GLU A 125 11.19 -0.70 12.68
C GLU A 125 11.12 -2.13 12.12
N SER A 126 9.93 -2.58 11.72
CA SER A 126 9.79 -3.91 11.12
C SER A 126 10.51 -4.01 9.77
N GLY A 127 10.56 -2.92 8.98
CA GLY A 127 11.34 -2.88 7.75
C GLY A 127 12.83 -3.06 8.00
N TYR A 128 13.38 -2.43 9.05
CA TYR A 128 14.77 -2.57 9.46
C TYR A 128 15.08 -4.00 9.95
N GLU A 129 14.26 -4.54 10.85
CA GLU A 129 14.42 -5.90 11.37
C GLU A 129 14.39 -6.96 10.26
N LEU A 130 13.47 -6.83 9.32
CA LEU A 130 13.36 -7.75 8.18
C LEU A 130 14.53 -7.61 7.20
N GLY A 131 15.07 -6.42 7.02
CA GLY A 131 16.32 -6.19 6.27
C GLY A 131 17.49 -6.93 6.88
N GLN A 132 17.65 -6.86 8.21
CA GLN A 132 18.67 -7.61 8.96
C GLN A 132 18.46 -9.12 8.82
N GLU A 133 17.21 -9.59 8.92
CA GLU A 133 16.88 -11.01 8.79
C GLU A 133 17.26 -11.56 7.41
N LEU A 134 16.95 -10.82 6.33
CA LEU A 134 17.30 -11.21 4.97
C LEU A 134 18.82 -11.36 4.78
N LEU A 135 19.62 -10.46 5.37
CA LEU A 135 21.08 -10.52 5.31
C LEU A 135 21.63 -11.72 6.06
N THR A 136 21.13 -11.99 7.28
CA THR A 136 21.61 -13.10 8.12
C THR A 136 21.29 -14.47 7.54
N GLN A 137 20.25 -14.59 6.72
CA GLN A 137 19.90 -15.84 6.03
C GLN A 137 20.85 -16.19 4.87
N GLY A 138 21.73 -15.26 4.46
CA GLY A 138 22.68 -15.50 3.39
C GLY A 138 22.04 -15.73 2.01
N SER A 139 20.83 -15.21 1.82
CA SER A 139 20.09 -15.35 0.57
C SER A 139 20.71 -14.45 -0.53
N ASP A 140 20.75 -14.95 -1.74
CA ASP A 140 21.34 -14.28 -2.92
C ASP A 140 20.34 -13.39 -3.68
N PHE A 141 19.40 -12.73 -2.97
CA PHE A 141 18.45 -11.79 -3.58
C PHE A 141 19.16 -10.54 -4.11
N THR A 142 18.59 -9.93 -5.12
CA THR A 142 19.18 -8.78 -5.81
C THR A 142 18.27 -7.55 -5.78
N ALA A 143 17.04 -7.73 -5.36
CA ALA A 143 16.09 -6.64 -5.13
C ALA A 143 15.20 -6.95 -3.92
N VAL A 144 14.70 -5.89 -3.31
CA VAL A 144 13.67 -5.92 -2.28
C VAL A 144 12.49 -5.08 -2.73
N PHE A 145 11.30 -5.66 -2.72
CA PHE A 145 10.05 -4.93 -2.85
C PHE A 145 9.34 -4.92 -1.51
N ALA A 146 9.30 -3.77 -0.86
CA ALA A 146 8.56 -3.57 0.39
C ALA A 146 7.14 -3.10 0.10
N SER A 147 6.16 -3.67 0.81
CA SER A 147 4.74 -3.39 0.60
C SER A 147 4.32 -1.97 1.06
N ASN A 148 5.22 -1.19 1.70
CA ASN A 148 5.08 0.26 1.84
C ASN A 148 6.45 0.95 1.94
N ASP A 149 6.46 2.29 1.83
CA ASP A 149 7.70 3.08 1.83
C ASP A 149 8.40 3.10 3.18
N LEU A 150 7.68 3.07 4.31
CA LEU A 150 8.31 3.05 5.63
C LEU A 150 9.13 1.78 5.83
N MET A 151 8.58 0.62 5.48
CA MET A 151 9.33 -0.64 5.52
C MET A 151 10.49 -0.66 4.53
N ALA A 152 10.31 -0.07 3.32
CA ALA A 152 11.38 0.07 2.35
C ALA A 152 12.54 0.90 2.93
N ILE A 153 12.26 2.04 3.56
CA ILE A 153 13.25 2.92 4.17
C ILE A 153 13.97 2.23 5.33
N GLY A 154 13.23 1.53 6.20
CA GLY A 154 13.82 0.72 7.27
C GLY A 154 14.77 -0.35 6.72
N CYS A 155 14.35 -1.09 5.70
CA CYS A 155 15.18 -2.07 5.02
C CYS A 155 16.43 -1.44 4.37
N MET A 156 16.28 -0.30 3.68
CA MET A 156 17.43 0.43 3.12
C MET A 156 18.46 0.77 4.20
N THR A 157 18.01 1.25 5.35
CA THR A 157 18.92 1.55 6.47
C THR A 157 19.62 0.30 6.96
N ALA A 158 18.91 -0.82 7.14
CA ALA A 158 19.51 -2.08 7.54
C ALA A 158 20.58 -2.57 6.55
N LEU A 159 20.31 -2.48 5.25
CA LEU A 159 21.25 -2.84 4.19
C LEU A 159 22.49 -1.93 4.23
N GLN A 160 22.32 -0.62 4.34
CA GLN A 160 23.41 0.35 4.38
C GLN A 160 24.27 0.20 5.63
N ASP A 161 23.70 -0.03 6.80
CA ASP A 161 24.41 -0.30 8.06
C ASP A 161 25.31 -1.54 7.97
N ASN A 162 24.99 -2.47 7.08
CA ASN A 162 25.80 -3.66 6.78
C ASN A 162 26.71 -3.50 5.54
N GLY A 163 26.89 -2.28 5.05
CA GLY A 163 27.81 -1.97 3.98
C GLY A 163 27.30 -2.32 2.57
N ILE A 164 26.01 -2.66 2.43
CA ILE A 164 25.38 -2.96 1.12
C ILE A 164 25.07 -1.66 0.40
N SER A 165 25.54 -1.55 -0.82
CA SER A 165 25.31 -0.39 -1.69
C SER A 165 23.96 -0.49 -2.40
N ILE A 166 23.11 0.53 -2.22
CA ILE A 166 21.83 0.67 -2.93
C ILE A 166 22.02 1.76 -3.99
N PRO A 167 21.70 1.49 -5.26
CA PRO A 167 21.09 0.28 -5.84
C PRO A 167 22.10 -0.74 -6.37
N HIS A 168 23.42 -0.56 -6.23
CA HIS A 168 24.44 -1.31 -6.94
C HIS A 168 24.46 -2.82 -6.55
N ASP A 169 24.40 -3.11 -5.26
CA ASP A 169 24.37 -4.49 -4.78
C ASP A 169 22.91 -4.99 -4.74
N ILE A 170 22.02 -4.21 -4.16
CA ILE A 170 20.61 -4.54 -3.98
C ILE A 170 19.74 -3.33 -4.36
N SER A 171 18.79 -3.53 -5.27
CA SER A 171 17.72 -2.56 -5.56
C SER A 171 16.63 -2.63 -4.49
N VAL A 172 16.07 -1.47 -4.10
CA VAL A 172 14.97 -1.42 -3.14
C VAL A 172 13.84 -0.57 -3.72
N VAL A 173 12.62 -1.10 -3.68
CA VAL A 173 11.42 -0.37 -4.09
C VAL A 173 10.35 -0.45 -3.01
N GLY A 174 9.53 0.60 -2.92
CA GLY A 174 8.45 0.73 -1.95
C GLY A 174 7.06 0.81 -2.58
N PHE A 175 6.10 1.27 -1.80
CA PHE A 175 4.72 1.54 -2.18
C PHE A 175 4.18 2.68 -1.30
N ASP A 176 3.44 3.62 -1.83
CA ASP A 176 2.65 4.75 -1.30
C ASP A 176 3.10 6.11 -1.85
N ASP A 177 4.40 6.30 -2.18
CA ASP A 177 5.04 7.56 -2.58
C ASP A 177 4.88 8.67 -1.51
N ILE A 178 5.25 8.34 -0.26
CA ILE A 178 5.28 9.33 0.82
C ILE A 178 6.42 10.34 0.63
N ASP A 179 6.31 11.52 1.24
CA ASP A 179 7.33 12.58 1.10
C ASP A 179 8.74 12.11 1.44
N LEU A 180 8.89 11.23 2.45
CA LEU A 180 10.18 10.66 2.85
C LEU A 180 10.87 9.89 1.73
N ALA A 181 10.14 9.26 0.82
CA ALA A 181 10.69 8.54 -0.33
C ALA A 181 11.57 9.44 -1.21
N PHE A 182 11.28 10.74 -1.27
CA PHE A 182 12.09 11.72 -1.99
C PHE A 182 13.29 12.23 -1.19
N PHE A 183 13.22 12.23 0.14
CA PHE A 183 14.27 12.81 1.00
C PHE A 183 15.36 11.81 1.40
N VAL A 184 15.09 10.51 1.40
CA VAL A 184 16.11 9.47 1.68
C VAL A 184 17.19 9.40 0.60
N ARG A 185 18.33 8.77 0.92
CA ARG A 185 19.45 8.56 -0.02
C ARG A 185 19.84 7.10 -0.07
N PRO A 186 19.83 6.50 -1.28
CA PRO A 186 19.29 7.03 -2.55
C PRO A 186 17.78 7.28 -2.47
N LYS A 187 17.24 8.17 -3.32
CA LYS A 187 15.79 8.43 -3.39
C LYS A 187 15.03 7.15 -3.73
N LEU A 188 13.99 6.84 -2.96
CA LEU A 188 13.25 5.59 -3.07
C LEU A 188 12.36 5.57 -4.32
N SER A 189 12.53 4.53 -5.14
CA SER A 189 11.60 4.13 -6.19
C SER A 189 10.37 3.49 -5.55
N THR A 190 9.17 3.84 -6.00
CA THR A 190 7.95 3.44 -5.33
C THR A 190 6.74 3.43 -6.26
N VAL A 191 5.60 2.98 -5.76
CA VAL A 191 4.29 3.12 -6.43
C VAL A 191 3.57 4.31 -5.83
N TYR A 192 3.24 5.30 -6.66
CA TYR A 192 2.40 6.43 -6.23
C TYR A 192 0.96 5.97 -5.97
N GLN A 193 0.48 6.25 -4.78
CA GLN A 193 -0.92 6.10 -4.39
C GLN A 193 -1.59 7.48 -4.39
N PRO A 194 -2.68 7.69 -5.15
CA PRO A 194 -3.31 9.01 -5.32
C PRO A 194 -4.18 9.39 -4.12
N ASN A 195 -3.56 9.53 -2.94
CA ASN A 195 -4.27 9.77 -1.66
C ASN A 195 -5.03 11.10 -1.67
N TYR A 196 -4.46 12.17 -2.26
CA TYR A 196 -5.11 13.47 -2.36
C TYR A 196 -6.35 13.39 -3.25
N GLU A 197 -6.22 12.77 -4.41
CA GLU A 197 -7.30 12.59 -5.39
C GLU A 197 -8.41 11.70 -4.83
N MET A 198 -8.05 10.67 -4.04
CA MET A 198 -9.02 9.83 -3.33
C MET A 198 -9.82 10.66 -2.31
N GLY A 199 -9.16 11.50 -1.52
CA GLY A 199 -9.83 12.39 -0.58
C GLY A 199 -10.75 13.39 -1.27
N ALA A 200 -10.28 14.02 -2.35
CA ALA A 200 -11.07 14.96 -3.13
C ALA A 200 -12.30 14.30 -3.77
N ALA A 201 -12.13 13.09 -4.32
CA ALA A 201 -13.23 12.30 -4.89
C ALA A 201 -14.24 11.89 -3.80
N ALA A 202 -13.78 11.51 -2.60
CA ALA A 202 -14.66 11.17 -1.47
C ALA A 202 -15.55 12.35 -1.08
N VAL A 203 -14.97 13.54 -0.92
CA VAL A 203 -15.74 14.76 -0.60
C VAL A 203 -16.76 15.06 -1.69
N ARG A 204 -16.38 14.97 -2.97
CA ARG A 204 -17.30 15.19 -4.08
C ARG A 204 -18.48 14.22 -4.04
N LEU A 205 -18.23 12.92 -3.90
CA LEU A 205 -19.29 11.90 -3.84
C LEU A 205 -20.24 12.12 -2.66
N ILE A 206 -19.71 12.50 -1.49
CA ILE A 206 -20.51 12.86 -0.31
C ILE A 206 -21.44 14.05 -0.63
N MET A 207 -20.89 15.13 -1.22
CA MET A 207 -21.65 16.32 -1.53
C MET A 207 -22.76 16.08 -2.56
N GLU A 208 -22.49 15.28 -3.61
CA GLU A 208 -23.48 14.88 -4.60
C GLU A 208 -24.68 14.14 -3.97
N ARG A 209 -24.41 13.21 -3.03
CA ARG A 209 -25.48 12.51 -2.28
C ARG A 209 -26.28 13.46 -1.39
N LEU A 210 -25.61 14.32 -0.64
CA LEU A 210 -26.28 15.26 0.27
C LEU A 210 -27.15 16.26 -0.46
N ARG A 211 -26.75 16.69 -1.66
CA ARG A 211 -27.55 17.58 -2.54
C ARG A 211 -28.66 16.83 -3.28
N ARG A 212 -28.76 15.51 -3.12
CA ARG A 212 -29.69 14.65 -3.85
C ARG A 212 -29.52 14.69 -5.37
N GLU A 213 -28.32 15.02 -5.84
CA GLU A 213 -27.97 15.03 -7.26
C GLU A 213 -27.78 13.60 -7.79
N ARG A 214 -27.60 12.63 -6.87
CA ARG A 214 -27.36 11.23 -7.20
C ARG A 214 -27.92 10.29 -6.11
N ASN A 215 -28.59 9.22 -6.55
CA ASN A 215 -29.19 8.20 -5.67
C ASN A 215 -28.64 6.78 -5.93
N VAL A 216 -27.69 6.63 -6.85
CA VAL A 216 -27.10 5.34 -7.17
C VAL A 216 -25.69 5.22 -6.58
N LYS A 217 -25.30 4.00 -6.20
CA LYS A 217 -23.94 3.69 -5.76
C LYS A 217 -22.93 4.02 -6.86
N THR A 218 -21.85 4.66 -6.48
CA THR A 218 -20.70 4.89 -7.37
C THR A 218 -19.51 4.11 -6.83
N ARG A 219 -18.83 3.39 -7.72
CA ARG A 219 -17.52 2.80 -7.48
C ARG A 219 -16.53 3.47 -8.42
N GLN A 220 -15.61 4.24 -7.85
CA GLN A 220 -14.60 4.96 -8.61
C GLN A 220 -13.22 4.34 -8.37
N GLU A 221 -12.60 3.88 -9.43
CA GLU A 221 -11.20 3.47 -9.42
C GLU A 221 -10.30 4.65 -9.74
N LEU A 222 -9.18 4.78 -9.01
CA LEU A 222 -8.11 5.73 -9.30
C LEU A 222 -6.84 4.97 -9.68
N THR A 223 -6.10 5.55 -10.62
CA THR A 223 -4.92 4.92 -11.20
C THR A 223 -3.68 5.17 -10.34
N THR A 224 -2.94 4.12 -10.06
CA THR A 224 -1.57 4.17 -9.51
C THR A 224 -0.56 4.36 -10.64
N ARG A 225 0.67 4.75 -10.30
CA ARG A 225 1.78 4.82 -11.27
C ARG A 225 3.10 4.49 -10.60
N LEU A 226 4.02 3.94 -11.35
CA LEU A 226 5.39 3.73 -10.89
C LEU A 226 6.13 5.06 -10.85
N VAL A 227 6.90 5.29 -9.80
CA VAL A 227 7.78 6.44 -9.61
C VAL A 227 9.19 5.93 -9.42
N ILE A 228 9.91 5.84 -10.53
CA ILE A 228 11.27 5.31 -10.54
C ILE A 228 12.24 6.42 -10.19
N ARG A 229 13.12 6.15 -9.21
CA ARG A 229 14.13 7.05 -8.68
C ARG A 229 15.50 6.36 -8.63
N GLU A 230 16.28 6.65 -7.56
CA GLU A 230 17.69 6.26 -7.45
C GLU A 230 17.91 4.89 -6.80
N SER A 231 16.92 4.34 -6.10
CA SER A 231 17.06 3.13 -5.28
C SER A 231 16.96 1.81 -6.05
N MET A 232 16.78 1.87 -7.36
CA MET A 232 16.84 0.68 -8.22
C MET A 232 17.70 0.91 -9.46
N THR A 233 18.28 -0.15 -9.99
CA THR A 233 19.10 -0.15 -11.21
C THR A 233 18.82 -1.35 -12.06
N THR A 234 19.19 -1.27 -13.34
CA THR A 234 19.17 -2.39 -14.26
C THR A 234 20.39 -3.28 -14.00
N ARG A 235 20.21 -4.59 -13.93
CA ARG A 235 21.28 -5.57 -13.87
C ARG A 235 21.66 -6.03 -15.29
N ALA A 236 22.95 -6.02 -15.58
CA ALA A 236 23.46 -6.69 -16.77
C ALA A 236 23.19 -8.20 -16.63
N SER A 237 22.66 -8.81 -17.68
CA SER A 237 22.37 -10.24 -17.81
C SER A 237 23.64 -11.07 -17.77
#